data_f448c1af1f551d5f77e12b9157c26147
#
_entry.id   f448c1af1f551d5f77e12b9157c26147
#
_cell.length_a   1.000
_cell.length_b   1.000
_cell.length_c   1.000
_cell.angle_alpha   90.00
_cell.angle_beta   90.00
_cell.angle_gamma   90.00
#
_symmetry.space_group_name_H-M   'P 1'
#
loop_
_entity.id
_entity.type
_entity.pdbx_description
1 polymer ?
#
loop_
_entity_poly.entity_id
_entity_poly.type
_entity_poly.pdbx_seq_one_letter_code
_entity_poly.pdbx_strand_id
1 'polypeptide(L)'
;MSEARVTAKILICTGAEDPLVPPEQVAAFEAEMTKAGVDWQVITYGGAKHAFTNPEAGGRMPALAYNAHADARSWEAMRSHWFELFGKP
;
A
#
# COMPACT_ATOMS: atom_id res chain seq x y z
N MET A 1 10.00 27.86 11.85
CA MET A 1 9.93 26.67 11.11
C MET A 1 8.57 26.01 11.23
N SER A 2 8.04 25.70 10.15
CA SER A 2 6.73 25.10 10.16
C SER A 2 6.84 23.64 10.52
N GLU A 3 6.13 23.28 11.53
CA GLU A 3 5.99 21.90 11.92
C GLU A 3 4.78 21.34 11.20
N ALA A 4 4.91 21.16 9.91
CA ALA A 4 3.80 20.63 9.16
C ALA A 4 3.46 19.25 9.73
N ARG A 5 2.27 19.13 10.27
CA ARG A 5 1.80 17.87 10.80
C ARG A 5 0.89 17.20 9.80
N VAL A 6 1.18 15.96 9.51
CA VAL A 6 0.27 15.14 8.74
C VAL A 6 -0.69 14.51 9.73
N THR A 7 -1.94 14.90 9.65
CA THR A 7 -2.98 14.37 10.53
C THR A 7 -3.74 13.21 9.88
N ALA A 8 -3.46 12.93 8.62
CA ALA A 8 -4.11 11.85 7.91
C ALA A 8 -3.57 10.50 8.40
N LYS A 9 -4.42 9.49 8.31
CA LYS A 9 -4.00 8.11 8.48
C LYS A 9 -3.72 7.54 7.11
N ILE A 10 -2.60 6.83 6.97
CA ILE A 10 -2.13 6.38 5.68
C ILE A 10 -2.14 4.85 5.63
N LEU A 11 -2.76 4.30 4.60
CA LEU A 11 -2.70 2.88 4.29
C LEU A 11 -2.06 2.69 2.92
N ILE A 12 -1.02 1.87 2.86
CA ILE A 12 -0.38 1.50 1.61
C ILE A 12 -0.46 -0.01 1.47
N CYS A 13 -0.92 -0.46 0.29
CA CYS A 13 -0.95 -1.87 -0.06
C CYS A 13 0.03 -2.08 -1.22
N THR A 14 1.03 -2.91 -1.02
CA THR A 14 2.10 -3.08 -2.00
C THR A 14 2.36 -4.55 -2.27
N GLY A 15 2.89 -4.87 -3.46
CA GLY A 15 3.23 -6.23 -3.83
C GLY A 15 4.66 -6.57 -3.45
N ALA A 16 4.86 -7.74 -2.87
CA ALA A 16 6.18 -8.18 -2.46
C ALA A 16 7.10 -8.42 -3.65
N GLU A 17 6.52 -8.72 -4.82
CA GLU A 17 7.28 -9.00 -6.05
C GLU A 17 7.27 -7.80 -7.00
N ASP A 18 7.00 -6.61 -6.50
CA ASP A 18 6.91 -5.40 -7.31
C ASP A 18 8.30 -4.80 -7.48
N PRO A 19 8.92 -4.93 -8.67
CA PRO A 19 10.27 -4.39 -8.88
C PRO A 19 10.29 -2.86 -9.01
N LEU A 20 9.14 -2.24 -9.19
CA LEU A 20 9.05 -0.78 -9.28
C LEU A 20 8.99 -0.13 -7.91
N VAL A 21 8.69 -0.90 -6.88
CA VAL A 21 8.67 -0.42 -5.49
C VAL A 21 9.46 -1.41 -4.64
N PRO A 22 10.79 -1.31 -4.64
CA PRO A 22 11.63 -2.26 -3.92
C PRO A 22 11.52 -2.12 -2.41
N PRO A 23 11.88 -3.17 -1.66
CA PRO A 23 11.76 -3.15 -0.19
C PRO A 23 12.48 -1.98 0.47
N GLU A 24 13.59 -1.54 -0.07
CA GLU A 24 14.36 -0.42 0.49
C GLU A 24 13.54 0.87 0.46
N GLN A 25 12.77 1.06 -0.60
CA GLN A 25 11.93 2.23 -0.74
C GLN A 25 10.78 2.21 0.25
N VAL A 26 10.19 1.04 0.46
CA VAL A 26 9.13 0.88 1.46
C VAL A 26 9.68 1.15 2.86
N ALA A 27 10.84 0.60 3.17
CA ALA A 27 11.47 0.81 4.48
C ALA A 27 11.78 2.29 4.72
N ALA A 28 12.24 3.00 3.68
CA ALA A 28 12.51 4.43 3.79
C ALA A 28 11.24 5.22 4.07
N PHE A 29 10.14 4.87 3.41
CA PHE A 29 8.85 5.50 3.65
C PHE A 29 8.39 5.28 5.10
N GLU A 30 8.49 4.04 5.57
CA GLU A 30 8.07 3.71 6.94
C GLU A 30 8.87 4.51 7.97
N ALA A 31 10.17 4.61 7.76
CA ALA A 31 11.03 5.35 8.67
C ALA A 31 10.68 6.83 8.67
N GLU A 32 10.42 7.39 7.50
CA GLU A 32 10.07 8.80 7.36
C GLU A 32 8.74 9.11 8.02
N MET A 33 7.76 8.25 7.83
CA MET A 33 6.43 8.44 8.42
C MET A 33 6.46 8.29 9.94
N THR A 34 7.26 7.35 10.43
CA THR A 34 7.44 7.17 11.86
C THR A 34 8.07 8.41 12.48
N LYS A 35 9.11 8.93 11.85
CA LYS A 35 9.79 10.12 12.33
C LYS A 35 8.86 11.34 12.35
N ALA A 36 7.96 11.41 11.37
CA ALA A 36 7.00 12.51 11.28
C ALA A 36 5.80 12.35 12.22
N GLY A 37 5.68 11.22 12.92
CA GLY A 37 4.56 10.97 13.82
C GLY A 37 3.25 10.66 13.10
N VAL A 38 3.32 10.20 11.87
CA VAL A 38 2.15 9.86 11.08
C VAL A 38 1.64 8.48 11.47
N ASP A 39 0.32 8.33 11.52
CA ASP A 39 -0.31 7.03 11.70
C ASP A 39 -0.33 6.33 10.35
N TRP A 40 0.51 5.33 10.20
CA TRP A 40 0.66 4.65 8.91
C TRP A 40 0.58 3.14 9.06
N GLN A 41 0.20 2.50 7.97
CA GLN A 41 0.17 1.06 7.87
C GLN A 41 0.59 0.68 6.45
N VAL A 42 1.49 -0.29 6.33
CA VAL A 42 1.89 -0.84 5.04
C VAL A 42 1.64 -2.33 5.08
N ILE A 43 0.89 -2.81 4.09
CA ILE A 43 0.62 -4.24 3.96
C ILE A 43 1.27 -4.71 2.67
N THR A 44 2.16 -5.69 2.79
CA THR A 44 2.87 -6.25 1.64
C THR A 44 2.26 -7.61 1.33
N TYR A 45 1.87 -7.80 0.08
CA TYR A 45 1.21 -9.04 -0.35
C TYR A 45 2.19 -9.93 -1.09
N GLY A 46 2.40 -11.14 -0.56
CA GLY A 46 3.30 -12.11 -1.18
C GLY A 46 2.82 -12.49 -2.56
N GLY A 47 3.75 -12.65 -3.50
CA GLY A 47 3.44 -13.03 -4.86
C GLY A 47 2.83 -11.95 -5.72
N ALA A 48 2.52 -10.79 -5.17
CA ALA A 48 1.86 -9.72 -5.92
C ALA A 48 2.89 -8.81 -6.58
N LYS A 49 2.59 -8.38 -7.79
CA LYS A 49 3.41 -7.46 -8.56
C LYS A 49 2.75 -6.10 -8.64
N HIS A 50 3.34 -5.20 -9.43
CA HIS A 50 2.80 -3.86 -9.62
C HIS A 50 1.43 -3.94 -10.29
N ALA A 51 0.51 -3.05 -9.91
CA ALA A 51 -0.85 -2.98 -10.45
C ALA A 51 -1.66 -4.27 -10.21
N PHE A 52 -1.45 -4.91 -9.07
CA PHE A 52 -2.08 -6.21 -8.78
C PHE A 52 -3.61 -6.14 -8.69
N THR A 53 -4.19 -4.95 -8.54
CA THR A 53 -5.66 -4.79 -8.49
C THR A 53 -6.28 -4.55 -9.86
N ASN A 54 -5.46 -4.44 -10.91
CA ASN A 54 -5.94 -4.18 -12.25
C ASN A 54 -6.05 -5.50 -13.03
N PRO A 55 -7.28 -5.97 -13.34
CA PRO A 55 -7.43 -7.25 -14.05
C PRO A 55 -6.79 -7.27 -15.43
N GLU A 56 -6.50 -6.09 -16.00
CA GLU A 56 -5.88 -6.00 -17.31
C GLU A 56 -4.37 -5.84 -17.26
N ALA A 57 -3.80 -5.86 -16.06
CA ALA A 57 -2.35 -5.78 -15.91
C ALA A 57 -1.71 -7.08 -16.37
N GLY A 58 -0.52 -6.96 -16.92
CA GLY A 58 0.24 -8.10 -17.42
C GLY A 58 0.33 -8.08 -18.93
N GLY A 59 1.15 -8.95 -19.47
CA GLY A 59 1.33 -9.08 -20.91
C GLY A 59 2.24 -8.04 -21.53
N ARG A 60 2.35 -6.86 -20.96
CA ARG A 60 3.20 -5.80 -21.50
C ARG A 60 4.56 -5.75 -20.81
N MET A 61 4.55 -5.84 -19.48
CA MET A 61 5.77 -5.76 -18.68
C MET A 61 5.75 -6.87 -17.66
N PRO A 62 6.89 -7.56 -17.47
CA PRO A 62 6.95 -8.59 -16.42
C PRO A 62 6.68 -8.06 -15.02
N ALA A 63 6.86 -6.76 -14.80
CA ALA A 63 6.63 -6.14 -13.49
C ALA A 63 5.16 -6.01 -13.13
N LEU A 64 4.26 -6.15 -14.11
CA LEU A 64 2.83 -5.94 -13.91
C LEU A 64 2.09 -7.28 -13.96
N ALA A 65 1.18 -7.49 -13.04
CA ALA A 65 0.30 -8.66 -13.08
C ALA A 65 -0.85 -8.49 -12.12
N TYR A 66 -2.04 -8.90 -12.54
CA TYR A 66 -3.19 -8.99 -11.66
C TYR A 66 -3.00 -10.14 -10.68
N ASN A 67 -3.43 -9.95 -9.45
CA ASN A 67 -3.39 -11.00 -8.43
C ASN A 67 -4.71 -10.96 -7.67
N ALA A 68 -5.54 -11.98 -7.87
CA ALA A 68 -6.88 -11.99 -7.31
C ALA A 68 -6.88 -12.02 -5.78
N HIS A 69 -5.95 -12.76 -5.18
CA HIS A 69 -5.88 -12.83 -3.72
C HIS A 69 -5.46 -11.47 -3.12
N ALA A 70 -4.43 -10.86 -3.70
CA ALA A 70 -3.97 -9.57 -3.22
C ALA A 70 -5.03 -8.49 -3.45
N ASP A 71 -5.73 -8.55 -4.58
CA ASP A 71 -6.82 -7.64 -4.90
C ASP A 71 -7.90 -7.72 -3.82
N ALA A 72 -8.39 -8.90 -3.53
CA ALA A 72 -9.45 -9.09 -2.53
C ALA A 72 -8.98 -8.64 -1.15
N ARG A 73 -7.76 -9.00 -0.77
CA ARG A 73 -7.23 -8.69 0.55
C ARG A 73 -6.98 -7.20 0.72
N SER A 74 -6.52 -6.53 -0.34
CA SER A 74 -6.30 -5.08 -0.26
C SER A 74 -7.60 -4.31 -0.18
N TRP A 75 -8.65 -4.78 -0.83
CA TRP A 75 -9.98 -4.20 -0.69
C TRP A 75 -10.49 -4.30 0.75
N GLU A 76 -10.32 -5.47 1.38
CA GLU A 76 -10.72 -5.64 2.78
C GLU A 76 -9.90 -4.73 3.70
N ALA A 77 -8.60 -4.58 3.43
CA ALA A 77 -7.76 -3.68 4.21
C ALA A 77 -8.24 -2.24 4.08
N MET A 78 -8.62 -1.82 2.87
CA MET A 78 -9.12 -0.49 2.63
C MET A 78 -10.45 -0.25 3.33
N ARG A 79 -11.35 -1.23 3.30
CA ARG A 79 -12.63 -1.10 4.00
C ARG A 79 -12.44 -0.97 5.50
N SER A 80 -11.52 -1.75 6.07
CA SER A 80 -11.20 -1.66 7.48
C SER A 80 -10.63 -0.28 7.83
N HIS A 81 -9.77 0.24 6.96
CA HIS A 81 -9.18 1.56 7.13
C HIS A 81 -10.26 2.65 7.11
N TRP A 82 -11.19 2.56 6.17
CA TRP A 82 -12.30 3.50 6.09
C TRP A 82 -13.21 3.42 7.32
N PHE A 83 -13.49 2.20 7.77
CA PHE A 83 -14.27 2.03 8.99
C PHE A 83 -13.61 2.74 10.17
N GLU A 84 -12.29 2.61 10.27
CA GLU A 84 -11.53 3.24 11.33
C GLU A 84 -11.60 4.77 11.25
N LEU A 85 -11.55 5.32 10.02
CA LEU A 85 -11.59 6.76 9.81
C LEU A 85 -12.99 7.35 9.99
N PHE A 86 -14.01 6.66 9.54
CA PHE A 86 -15.35 7.23 9.42
C PHE A 86 -16.41 6.52 10.27
N GLY A 87 -16.06 5.43 10.93
CA GLY A 87 -16.96 4.70 11.79
C GLY A 87 -17.96 3.82 11.07
N LYS A 88 -17.84 3.66 9.76
CA LYS A 88 -18.65 2.74 8.98
C LYS A 88 -18.03 2.52 7.62
N PRO A 89 -18.33 1.34 7.03
CA PRO A 89 -17.78 0.97 5.73
C PRO A 89 -18.14 1.95 4.63
#